data_7c754f1189f8fbda049849390564b08c
#
_entry.id   7c754f1189f8fbda049849390564b08c
#
_cell.length_a   1.000
_cell.length_b   1.000
_cell.length_c   1.000
_cell.angle_alpha   90.00
_cell.angle_beta   90.00
_cell.angle_gamma   90.00
#
_symmetry.space_group_name_H-M   'P 1'
#
loop_
_entity.id
_entity.type
_entity.pdbx_description
1 polymer ?
#
loop_
_entity_poly.entity_id
_entity_poly.type
_entity_poly.pdbx_seq_one_letter_code
_entity_poly.pdbx_strand_id
1 'polypeptide(L)'
;KEYVNYTKRTAFVQEYEASPEEVQLYENVSEYLQRPGTYGIPEKVRPMLSLIVRKIMSSSAYALSYTLQCFIERLDHYKATGELLSALSTIENDYEVSQDDEKAEVNEGVNPAISDAIDYEIAELKMYQEQAKSIVNETKAKQLLVALDKTFQKNEMLGAPRKALIFTESRRTQEYLKNFLQNNGYNGKVVCFNGSNNDEDSKSIYRKWLSLYAGSKRISGRTIIDRKQSLVDYFRTDAEIMIATESGAEGINLQFCSLLVNYDMPWNPQRIEQRIGRCHRYGQKFDVVVVNFVNQLNYADCRVYELLNDKFNLFDGVFGSSDEVLGSIESCVDFEKKLNHIYQTCRTEREIEAAFNQLQLELEEIIQRRIKDTKKSLLENFDEEVVDKLKIRQSEDRDRVSSYNRHFWRLTKRVLKDSITNIDNKELTFTLLTPLNKNIPTGTYILNK
;
A
#
# COMPACT_ATOMS: atom_id res chain seq x y z
N LYS A 1 28.18 3.08 -3.22
CA LYS A 1 27.44 3.56 -4.42
C LYS A 1 28.24 3.40 -5.73
N GLU A 2 29.55 3.25 -5.71
CA GLU A 2 30.36 3.11 -6.95
C GLU A 2 30.31 1.73 -7.61
N TYR A 3 29.78 0.71 -6.94
CA TYR A 3 29.81 -0.68 -7.44
C TYR A 3 28.45 -1.29 -7.77
N VAL A 4 27.33 -0.63 -7.46
CA VAL A 4 26.00 -1.17 -7.71
C VAL A 4 25.07 -0.05 -8.21
N ASN A 5 24.71 -0.11 -9.50
CA ASN A 5 23.71 0.79 -10.08
C ASN A 5 22.32 0.34 -9.65
N TYR A 6 21.77 1.00 -8.65
CA TYR A 6 20.34 0.91 -8.33
C TYR A 6 19.57 1.97 -9.10
N THR A 7 18.48 1.55 -9.73
CA THR A 7 17.51 2.47 -10.34
C THR A 7 16.79 3.29 -9.26
N LYS A 8 16.25 4.43 -9.63
CA LYS A 8 15.44 5.24 -8.74
C LYS A 8 14.05 4.64 -8.61
N ARG A 9 13.38 4.91 -7.51
CA ARG A 9 11.94 4.75 -7.38
C ARG A 9 11.29 6.11 -7.26
N THR A 10 10.16 6.29 -7.91
CA THR A 10 9.36 7.51 -7.89
C THR A 10 7.92 7.12 -7.62
N ALA A 11 7.34 7.64 -6.57
CA ALA A 11 5.93 7.44 -6.33
C ALA A 11 5.10 8.61 -6.83
N PHE A 12 3.86 8.34 -7.18
CA PHE A 12 2.84 9.34 -7.32
C PHE A 12 1.51 8.83 -6.78
N VAL A 13 0.68 9.77 -6.38
CA VAL A 13 -0.67 9.51 -5.90
C VAL A 13 -1.65 9.68 -7.04
N GLN A 14 -2.47 8.67 -7.24
CA GLN A 14 -3.67 8.80 -8.05
C GLN A 14 -4.82 9.13 -7.11
N GLU A 15 -5.06 10.42 -6.94
CA GLU A 15 -6.20 10.92 -6.18
C GLU A 15 -7.49 10.70 -6.95
N TYR A 16 -8.57 10.40 -6.21
CA TYR A 16 -9.91 10.29 -6.76
C TYR A 16 -10.95 10.68 -5.71
N GLU A 17 -12.11 11.10 -6.20
CA GLU A 17 -13.30 11.33 -5.39
C GLU A 17 -14.30 10.21 -5.69
N ALA A 18 -14.70 9.47 -4.67
CA ALA A 18 -15.71 8.43 -4.80
C ALA A 18 -17.05 9.03 -5.25
N SER A 19 -17.85 8.26 -5.99
CA SER A 19 -19.19 8.72 -6.39
C SER A 19 -20.11 8.87 -5.17
N PRO A 20 -21.18 9.67 -5.26
CA PRO A 20 -22.14 9.81 -4.15
C PRO A 20 -22.70 8.47 -3.66
N GLU A 21 -22.92 7.54 -4.59
CA GLU A 21 -23.40 6.18 -4.27
C GLU A 21 -22.34 5.37 -3.50
N GLU A 22 -21.06 5.48 -3.89
CA GLU A 22 -19.94 4.85 -3.20
C GLU A 22 -19.76 5.43 -1.79
N VAL A 23 -19.88 6.76 -1.64
CA VAL A 23 -19.80 7.45 -0.34
C VAL A 23 -20.93 7.00 0.57
N GLN A 24 -22.20 7.01 0.07
CA GLN A 24 -23.34 6.59 0.85
C GLN A 24 -23.25 5.15 1.33
N LEU A 25 -22.78 4.23 0.46
CA LEU A 25 -22.55 2.84 0.83
C LEU A 25 -21.49 2.74 1.94
N TYR A 26 -20.39 3.49 1.81
CA TYR A 26 -19.32 3.52 2.79
C TYR A 26 -19.82 4.00 4.17
N GLU A 27 -20.61 5.07 4.19
CA GLU A 27 -21.19 5.62 5.42
C GLU A 27 -22.14 4.63 6.08
N ASN A 28 -23.07 4.06 5.32
CA ASN A 28 -24.07 3.10 5.81
C ASN A 28 -23.38 1.87 6.45
N VAL A 29 -22.43 1.27 5.75
CA VAL A 29 -21.73 0.09 6.28
C VAL A 29 -20.82 0.48 7.44
N SER A 30 -20.21 1.66 7.44
CA SER A 30 -19.40 2.15 8.57
C SER A 30 -20.23 2.32 9.82
N GLU A 31 -21.45 2.84 9.72
CA GLU A 31 -22.39 2.97 10.83
C GLU A 31 -22.78 1.59 11.39
N TYR A 32 -23.09 0.65 10.50
CA TYR A 32 -23.39 -0.74 10.88
C TYR A 32 -22.22 -1.38 11.65
N LEU A 33 -20.97 -1.23 11.16
CA LEU A 33 -19.79 -1.80 11.83
C LEU A 33 -19.55 -1.23 13.23
N GLN A 34 -19.96 0.01 13.46
CA GLN A 34 -19.76 0.73 14.72
C GLN A 34 -20.87 0.50 15.72
N ARG A 35 -22.04 0.01 15.28
CA ARG A 35 -23.21 -0.18 16.11
C ARG A 35 -23.02 -1.38 17.05
N PRO A 36 -23.15 -1.22 18.39
CA PRO A 36 -23.07 -2.35 19.31
C PRO A 36 -24.28 -3.26 19.18
N GLY A 37 -24.14 -4.52 19.56
CA GLY A 37 -25.26 -5.48 19.65
C GLY A 37 -25.76 -6.01 18.32
N THR A 38 -25.01 -5.89 17.22
CA THR A 38 -25.34 -6.55 15.96
C THR A 38 -25.00 -8.05 16.03
N TYR A 39 -25.85 -8.88 15.43
CA TYR A 39 -25.73 -10.34 15.45
C TYR A 39 -24.83 -10.88 14.33
N GLY A 40 -24.75 -10.17 13.22
CA GLY A 40 -23.88 -10.50 12.07
C GLY A 40 -22.41 -10.45 12.43
N ILE A 41 -22.01 -9.57 13.37
CA ILE A 41 -20.63 -9.39 13.81
C ILE A 41 -20.54 -9.60 15.33
N PRO A 42 -20.02 -10.75 15.81
CA PRO A 42 -19.84 -11.01 17.22
C PRO A 42 -18.90 -10.00 17.89
N GLU A 43 -19.22 -9.59 19.12
CA GLU A 43 -18.44 -8.57 19.84
C GLU A 43 -16.96 -8.93 20.03
N LYS A 44 -16.65 -10.19 20.31
CA LYS A 44 -15.27 -10.66 20.53
C LYS A 44 -14.37 -10.49 19.30
N VAL A 45 -14.93 -10.68 18.11
CA VAL A 45 -14.19 -10.60 16.83
C VAL A 45 -14.47 -9.31 16.08
N ARG A 46 -15.37 -8.45 16.60
CA ARG A 46 -15.75 -7.18 15.99
C ARG A 46 -14.55 -6.29 15.61
N PRO A 47 -13.54 -6.08 16.48
CA PRO A 47 -12.41 -5.23 16.13
C PRO A 47 -11.69 -5.73 14.86
N MET A 48 -11.44 -7.03 14.77
CA MET A 48 -10.76 -7.65 13.63
C MET A 48 -11.63 -7.63 12.37
N LEU A 49 -12.91 -8.06 12.48
CA LEU A 49 -13.83 -8.05 11.34
C LEU A 49 -14.09 -6.64 10.81
N SER A 50 -14.25 -5.65 11.69
CA SER A 50 -14.43 -4.26 11.27
C SER A 50 -13.22 -3.73 10.50
N LEU A 51 -12.00 -4.11 10.89
CA LEU A 51 -10.78 -3.78 10.17
C LEU A 51 -10.80 -4.38 8.76
N ILE A 52 -11.08 -5.67 8.65
CA ILE A 52 -11.10 -6.38 7.36
C ILE A 52 -12.19 -5.79 6.46
N VAL A 53 -13.40 -5.58 6.98
CA VAL A 53 -14.52 -5.03 6.19
C VAL A 53 -14.21 -3.61 5.72
N ARG A 54 -13.57 -2.76 6.54
CA ARG A 54 -13.15 -1.41 6.11
C ARG A 54 -12.13 -1.46 4.99
N LYS A 55 -11.17 -2.34 5.06
CA LYS A 55 -10.19 -2.55 3.98
C LYS A 55 -10.88 -3.05 2.70
N ILE A 56 -11.87 -3.96 2.82
CA ILE A 56 -12.69 -4.43 1.69
C ILE A 56 -13.50 -3.27 1.09
N MET A 57 -14.11 -2.43 1.92
CA MET A 57 -14.88 -1.25 1.47
C MET A 57 -14.03 -0.27 0.67
N SER A 58 -12.78 -0.04 1.09
CA SER A 58 -11.85 0.82 0.35
C SER A 58 -11.24 0.12 -0.87
N SER A 59 -11.39 -1.20 -0.99
CA SER A 59 -10.92 -1.99 -2.13
C SER A 59 -11.94 -2.01 -3.27
N SER A 60 -13.11 -2.62 -3.08
CA SER A 60 -14.18 -2.61 -4.09
C SER A 60 -15.56 -2.90 -3.50
N ALA A 61 -16.59 -2.27 -4.09
CA ALA A 61 -17.99 -2.54 -3.78
C ALA A 61 -18.39 -3.98 -4.16
N TYR A 62 -17.77 -4.51 -5.22
CA TYR A 62 -17.94 -5.91 -5.61
C TYR A 62 -17.52 -6.87 -4.49
N ALA A 63 -16.32 -6.70 -3.93
CA ALA A 63 -15.85 -7.53 -2.82
C ALA A 63 -16.71 -7.34 -1.56
N LEU A 64 -17.13 -6.10 -1.28
CA LEU A 64 -18.02 -5.80 -0.18
C LEU A 64 -19.36 -6.55 -0.31
N SER A 65 -19.94 -6.63 -1.51
CA SER A 65 -21.20 -7.33 -1.73
C SER A 65 -21.14 -8.80 -1.32
N TYR A 66 -20.01 -9.47 -1.55
CA TYR A 66 -19.76 -10.85 -1.09
C TYR A 66 -19.59 -10.95 0.41
N THR A 67 -18.92 -10.00 1.03
CA THR A 67 -18.75 -9.98 2.49
C THR A 67 -20.10 -9.79 3.18
N LEU A 68 -20.94 -8.90 2.68
CA LEU A 68 -22.31 -8.71 3.19
C LEU A 68 -23.16 -9.96 2.99
N GLN A 69 -23.00 -10.68 1.87
CA GLN A 69 -23.66 -11.97 1.65
C GLN A 69 -23.27 -12.99 2.73
N CYS A 70 -22.00 -13.06 3.11
CA CYS A 70 -21.55 -13.98 4.17
C CYS A 70 -22.22 -13.66 5.51
N PHE A 71 -22.41 -12.39 5.85
CA PHE A 71 -23.13 -12.00 7.07
C PHE A 71 -24.60 -12.38 7.00
N ILE A 72 -25.26 -12.17 5.86
CA ILE A 72 -26.65 -12.57 5.63
C ILE A 72 -26.82 -14.08 5.81
N GLU A 73 -25.99 -14.88 5.12
CA GLU A 73 -26.02 -16.36 5.18
C GLU A 73 -25.79 -16.88 6.60
N ARG A 74 -24.90 -16.25 7.34
CA ARG A 74 -24.64 -16.55 8.75
C ARG A 74 -25.86 -16.32 9.61
N LEU A 75 -26.56 -15.20 9.44
CA LEU A 75 -27.76 -14.85 10.17
C LEU A 75 -28.94 -15.74 9.78
N ASP A 76 -29.13 -16.05 8.49
CA ASP A 76 -30.14 -16.97 7.98
C ASP A 76 -29.91 -18.39 8.54
N HIS A 77 -28.66 -18.87 8.59
CA HIS A 77 -28.32 -20.14 9.20
C HIS A 77 -28.61 -20.16 10.72
N TYR A 78 -28.21 -19.10 11.42
CA TYR A 78 -28.48 -18.95 12.85
C TYR A 78 -29.99 -19.00 13.14
N LYS A 79 -30.81 -18.35 12.33
CA LYS A 79 -32.27 -18.36 12.45
C LYS A 79 -32.85 -19.76 12.22
N ALA A 80 -32.27 -20.54 11.29
CA ALA A 80 -32.76 -21.87 10.94
C ALA A 80 -32.36 -22.97 11.95
N THR A 81 -31.12 -22.88 12.48
CA THR A 81 -30.53 -23.99 13.27
C THR A 81 -30.24 -23.62 14.71
N GLY A 82 -30.18 -22.34 15.01
CA GLY A 82 -29.71 -21.86 16.31
C GLY A 82 -28.19 -21.87 16.47
N GLU A 83 -27.45 -22.25 15.45
CA GLU A 83 -25.99 -22.33 15.50
C GLU A 83 -25.36 -21.23 14.63
N LEU A 84 -24.39 -20.51 15.17
CA LEU A 84 -23.65 -19.50 14.42
C LEU A 84 -22.52 -20.14 13.63
N LEU A 85 -22.59 -20.02 12.29
CA LEU A 85 -21.46 -20.36 11.42
C LEU A 85 -20.28 -19.39 11.68
N SER A 86 -19.05 -19.89 11.54
CA SER A 86 -17.85 -19.05 11.59
C SER A 86 -17.81 -18.10 10.38
N ALA A 87 -18.19 -16.84 10.57
CA ALA A 87 -18.09 -15.82 9.51
C ALA A 87 -16.63 -15.54 9.15
N LEU A 88 -15.71 -15.75 10.08
CA LEU A 88 -14.28 -15.51 9.93
C LEU A 88 -13.68 -16.38 8.82
N SER A 89 -13.96 -17.68 8.80
CA SER A 89 -13.29 -18.61 7.86
C SER A 89 -13.58 -18.31 6.38
N THR A 90 -14.74 -17.77 6.06
CA THR A 90 -15.09 -17.43 4.66
C THR A 90 -14.48 -16.10 4.26
N ILE A 91 -14.49 -15.12 5.16
CA ILE A 91 -13.90 -13.79 4.93
C ILE A 91 -12.37 -13.86 4.93
N GLU A 92 -11.76 -14.65 5.82
CA GLU A 92 -10.31 -14.88 5.87
C GLU A 92 -9.78 -15.57 4.60
N ASN A 93 -10.56 -16.45 3.99
CA ASN A 93 -10.17 -17.11 2.74
C ASN A 93 -10.16 -16.14 1.54
N ASP A 94 -11.04 -15.15 1.52
CA ASP A 94 -11.10 -14.13 0.47
C ASP A 94 -10.08 -13.00 0.68
N TYR A 95 -9.86 -12.67 1.95
CA TYR A 95 -8.88 -11.69 2.40
C TYR A 95 -7.70 -12.45 3.01
N GLU A 96 -6.69 -12.80 2.25
CA GLU A 96 -5.54 -13.62 2.67
C GLU A 96 -4.86 -13.08 3.94
N VAL A 97 -5.51 -13.29 5.10
CA VAL A 97 -5.01 -12.86 6.42
C VAL A 97 -3.79 -13.70 6.79
N SER A 98 -2.73 -13.08 7.26
CA SER A 98 -1.55 -13.78 7.78
C SER A 98 -1.93 -14.61 9.00
N GLN A 99 -1.40 -15.84 9.09
CA GLN A 99 -1.75 -16.86 10.10
C GLN A 99 -1.44 -16.50 11.57
N ASP A 100 -0.96 -15.28 11.84
CA ASP A 100 -0.58 -14.84 13.18
C ASP A 100 -1.76 -14.29 14.02
N ASP A 101 -2.95 -14.20 13.43
CA ASP A 101 -4.15 -13.75 14.16
C ASP A 101 -4.89 -14.95 14.76
N GLU A 102 -5.03 -14.96 16.10
CA GLU A 102 -5.64 -16.03 16.90
C GLU A 102 -7.05 -16.39 16.41
N LYS A 103 -7.27 -17.67 16.10
CA LYS A 103 -8.60 -18.24 15.79
C LYS A 103 -9.48 -18.21 17.01
N ALA A 104 -10.43 -17.29 17.06
CA ALA A 104 -11.47 -17.28 18.08
C ALA A 104 -12.71 -18.03 17.58
N GLU A 105 -12.90 -19.25 18.03
CA GLU A 105 -14.18 -19.96 17.90
C GLU A 105 -15.15 -19.48 19.00
N VAL A 106 -16.33 -19.02 18.59
CA VAL A 106 -17.37 -18.59 19.52
C VAL A 106 -18.64 -19.40 19.27
N ASN A 107 -18.95 -20.29 20.19
CA ASN A 107 -20.26 -20.94 20.26
C ASN A 107 -21.11 -20.20 21.31
N GLU A 108 -22.11 -19.43 20.87
CA GLU A 108 -23.14 -18.83 21.75
C GLU A 108 -24.50 -19.42 21.39
N GLY A 109 -25.22 -19.94 22.40
CA GLY A 109 -26.53 -20.54 22.23
C GLY A 109 -27.65 -19.51 21.99
N VAL A 110 -28.75 -19.95 21.38
CA VAL A 110 -29.87 -19.12 20.89
C VAL A 110 -30.83 -18.71 21.99
N ASN A 111 -31.34 -17.46 21.91
CA ASN A 111 -32.51 -16.98 22.62
C ASN A 111 -33.65 -16.66 21.62
N PRO A 112 -34.85 -17.28 21.74
CA PRO A 112 -35.97 -17.08 20.80
C PRO A 112 -36.48 -15.65 20.69
N ALA A 113 -36.23 -14.81 21.70
CA ALA A 113 -36.71 -13.42 21.75
C ALA A 113 -35.96 -12.48 20.75
N ILE A 114 -35.00 -13.00 19.99
CA ILE A 114 -34.05 -12.22 19.16
C ILE A 114 -34.44 -12.29 17.66
N SER A 115 -35.43 -13.11 17.27
CA SER A 115 -35.79 -13.36 15.87
C SER A 115 -36.11 -12.08 15.07
N ASP A 116 -36.90 -11.18 15.62
CA ASP A 116 -37.32 -9.95 14.93
C ASP A 116 -36.15 -8.99 14.70
N ALA A 117 -35.23 -8.92 15.66
CA ALA A 117 -34.03 -8.10 15.53
C ALA A 117 -33.08 -8.62 14.44
N ILE A 118 -32.98 -9.95 14.32
CA ILE A 118 -32.18 -10.60 13.26
C ILE A 118 -32.83 -10.36 11.89
N ASP A 119 -34.15 -10.43 11.77
CA ASP A 119 -34.87 -10.17 10.53
C ASP A 119 -34.64 -8.72 10.04
N TYR A 120 -34.65 -7.78 10.96
CA TYR A 120 -34.36 -6.38 10.67
C TYR A 120 -32.90 -6.23 10.17
N GLU A 121 -31.95 -6.85 10.86
CA GLU A 121 -30.53 -6.80 10.48
C GLU A 121 -30.27 -7.47 9.11
N ILE A 122 -30.90 -8.61 8.81
CA ILE A 122 -30.85 -9.25 7.50
C ILE A 122 -31.40 -8.32 6.40
N ALA A 123 -32.53 -7.67 6.66
CA ALA A 123 -33.13 -6.74 5.68
C ALA A 123 -32.22 -5.54 5.40
N GLU A 124 -31.58 -5.00 6.43
CA GLU A 124 -30.62 -3.91 6.34
C GLU A 124 -29.37 -4.34 5.54
N LEU A 125 -28.77 -5.49 5.86
CA LEU A 125 -27.61 -6.04 5.14
C LEU A 125 -27.93 -6.34 3.67
N LYS A 126 -29.12 -6.83 3.36
CA LYS A 126 -29.59 -7.03 1.98
C LYS A 126 -29.70 -5.71 1.21
N MET A 127 -30.19 -4.65 1.87
CA MET A 127 -30.22 -3.31 1.27
C MET A 127 -28.81 -2.82 0.91
N TYR A 128 -27.85 -2.94 1.82
CA TYR A 128 -26.46 -2.56 1.57
C TYR A 128 -25.81 -3.43 0.47
N GLN A 129 -26.13 -4.70 0.45
CA GLN A 129 -25.65 -5.60 -0.61
C GLN A 129 -26.16 -5.20 -1.99
N GLU A 130 -27.45 -4.87 -2.11
CA GLU A 130 -28.02 -4.39 -3.40
C GLU A 130 -27.43 -3.04 -3.82
N GLN A 131 -27.18 -2.12 -2.87
CA GLN A 131 -26.43 -0.90 -3.15
C GLN A 131 -25.02 -1.24 -3.69
N ALA A 132 -24.29 -2.14 -3.05
CA ALA A 132 -22.96 -2.55 -3.50
C ALA A 132 -22.98 -3.18 -4.91
N LYS A 133 -23.95 -4.03 -5.21
CA LYS A 133 -24.14 -4.65 -6.53
C LYS A 133 -24.51 -3.65 -7.62
N SER A 134 -25.19 -2.57 -7.28
CA SER A 134 -25.56 -1.52 -8.25
C SER A 134 -24.35 -0.72 -8.74
N ILE A 135 -23.24 -0.70 -8.00
CA ILE A 135 -22.01 0.00 -8.36
C ILE A 135 -21.16 -0.90 -9.28
N VAL A 136 -21.47 -0.89 -10.57
CA VAL A 136 -20.80 -1.75 -11.56
C VAL A 136 -19.42 -1.23 -11.97
N ASN A 137 -19.29 0.09 -12.12
CA ASN A 137 -18.08 0.75 -12.61
C ASN A 137 -17.55 1.72 -11.56
N GLU A 138 -16.79 1.21 -10.62
CA GLU A 138 -16.23 1.97 -9.51
C GLU A 138 -15.30 3.08 -9.98
N THR A 139 -15.35 4.22 -9.31
CA THR A 139 -14.52 5.38 -9.61
C THR A 139 -13.04 5.06 -9.53
N LYS A 140 -12.61 4.30 -8.51
CA LYS A 140 -11.24 3.83 -8.33
C LYS A 140 -10.74 2.99 -9.52
N ALA A 141 -11.58 2.08 -10.04
CA ALA A 141 -11.24 1.25 -11.19
C ALA A 141 -11.13 2.07 -12.49
N LYS A 142 -11.97 3.09 -12.69
CA LYS A 142 -11.82 4.05 -13.81
C LYS A 142 -10.50 4.81 -13.72
N GLN A 143 -10.13 5.27 -12.52
CA GLN A 143 -8.86 5.96 -12.31
C GLN A 143 -7.66 5.04 -12.49
N LEU A 144 -7.80 3.72 -12.28
CA LEU A 144 -6.77 2.75 -12.60
C LEU A 144 -6.45 2.74 -14.10
N LEU A 145 -7.45 2.79 -14.99
CA LEU A 145 -7.21 2.88 -16.44
C LEU A 145 -6.42 4.16 -16.79
N VAL A 146 -6.80 5.29 -16.21
CA VAL A 146 -6.08 6.56 -16.43
C VAL A 146 -4.62 6.48 -15.97
N ALA A 147 -4.38 5.90 -14.81
CA ALA A 147 -3.04 5.73 -14.26
C ALA A 147 -2.18 4.78 -15.11
N LEU A 148 -2.77 3.66 -15.58
CA LEU A 148 -2.10 2.70 -16.47
C LEU A 148 -1.71 3.36 -17.79
N ASP A 149 -2.63 4.08 -18.45
CA ASP A 149 -2.36 4.71 -19.73
C ASP A 149 -1.25 5.75 -19.63
N LYS A 150 -1.30 6.65 -18.64
CA LYS A 150 -0.25 7.65 -18.40
C LYS A 150 1.11 7.02 -18.16
N THR A 151 1.14 5.95 -17.36
CA THR A 151 2.41 5.33 -16.97
C THR A 151 2.97 4.47 -18.09
N PHE A 152 2.14 3.77 -18.84
CA PHE A 152 2.57 3.00 -20.00
C PHE A 152 3.16 3.89 -21.09
N GLN A 153 2.54 5.05 -21.38
CA GLN A 153 3.09 6.03 -22.31
C GLN A 153 4.48 6.50 -21.84
N LYS A 154 4.65 6.80 -20.56
CA LYS A 154 5.94 7.19 -20.01
C LYS A 154 6.98 6.05 -20.11
N ASN A 155 6.58 4.82 -19.82
CA ASN A 155 7.45 3.65 -19.95
C ASN A 155 7.91 3.42 -21.39
N GLU A 156 7.03 3.57 -22.36
CA GLU A 156 7.36 3.48 -23.80
C GLU A 156 8.41 4.51 -24.20
N MET A 157 8.27 5.77 -23.76
CA MET A 157 9.25 6.83 -24.01
C MET A 157 10.64 6.52 -23.42
N LEU A 158 10.67 5.76 -22.31
CA LEU A 158 11.91 5.35 -21.65
C LEU A 158 12.46 4.01 -22.16
N GLY A 159 11.79 3.36 -23.13
CA GLY A 159 12.13 2.03 -23.63
C GLY A 159 11.88 0.91 -22.62
N ALA A 160 11.11 1.17 -21.58
CA ALA A 160 10.75 0.18 -20.57
C ALA A 160 9.60 -0.74 -21.05
N PRO A 161 9.59 -2.01 -20.66
CA PRO A 161 8.51 -2.92 -21.02
C PRO A 161 7.13 -2.43 -20.52
N ARG A 162 6.11 -2.64 -21.36
CA ARG A 162 4.70 -2.36 -20.99
C ARG A 162 4.18 -3.41 -20.02
N LYS A 163 4.62 -3.34 -18.76
CA LYS A 163 4.27 -4.28 -17.70
C LYS A 163 3.86 -3.53 -16.45
N ALA A 164 2.75 -3.94 -15.83
CA ALA A 164 2.25 -3.40 -14.58
C ALA A 164 1.95 -4.52 -13.57
N LEU A 165 2.43 -4.37 -12.35
CA LEU A 165 2.11 -5.21 -11.21
C LEU A 165 1.12 -4.47 -10.32
N ILE A 166 -0.11 -4.98 -10.21
CA ILE A 166 -1.17 -4.38 -9.39
C ILE A 166 -1.35 -5.25 -8.14
N PHE A 167 -1.28 -4.63 -6.97
CA PHE A 167 -1.56 -5.29 -5.71
C PHE A 167 -2.97 -4.99 -5.21
N THR A 168 -3.68 -6.02 -4.78
CA THR A 168 -4.93 -5.96 -4.03
C THR A 168 -4.89 -6.94 -2.86
N GLU A 169 -5.60 -6.62 -1.79
CA GLU A 169 -5.66 -7.49 -0.61
C GLU A 169 -6.79 -8.53 -0.69
N SER A 170 -7.77 -8.35 -1.60
CA SER A 170 -8.93 -9.23 -1.77
C SER A 170 -8.91 -10.01 -3.08
N ARG A 171 -9.18 -11.32 -3.02
CA ARG A 171 -9.36 -12.16 -4.22
C ARG A 171 -10.59 -11.74 -5.02
N ARG A 172 -11.64 -11.27 -4.38
CA ARG A 172 -12.84 -10.76 -5.04
C ARG A 172 -12.54 -9.47 -5.81
N THR A 173 -11.77 -8.57 -5.21
CA THR A 173 -11.29 -7.40 -5.94
C THR A 173 -10.36 -7.79 -7.11
N GLN A 174 -9.51 -8.81 -6.95
CA GLN A 174 -8.69 -9.33 -8.04
C GLN A 174 -9.56 -9.81 -9.22
N GLU A 175 -10.62 -10.56 -8.93
CA GLU A 175 -11.60 -11.03 -9.94
C GLU A 175 -12.32 -9.86 -10.62
N TYR A 176 -12.80 -8.90 -9.85
CA TYR A 176 -13.43 -7.69 -10.35
C TYR A 176 -12.50 -6.92 -11.30
N LEU A 177 -11.28 -6.63 -10.85
CA LEU A 177 -10.29 -5.89 -11.66
C LEU A 177 -9.91 -6.63 -12.93
N LYS A 178 -9.77 -7.96 -12.88
CA LYS A 178 -9.52 -8.76 -14.08
C LYS A 178 -10.63 -8.57 -15.11
N ASN A 179 -11.89 -8.75 -14.70
CA ASN A 179 -13.03 -8.59 -15.58
C ASN A 179 -13.16 -7.16 -16.11
N PHE A 180 -12.97 -6.17 -15.24
CA PHE A 180 -12.99 -4.75 -15.59
C PHE A 180 -11.92 -4.42 -16.64
N LEU A 181 -10.68 -4.81 -16.43
CA LEU A 181 -9.57 -4.53 -17.34
C LEU A 181 -9.75 -5.27 -18.68
N GLN A 182 -10.20 -6.52 -18.66
CA GLN A 182 -10.47 -7.28 -19.89
C GLN A 182 -11.53 -6.60 -20.76
N ASN A 183 -12.57 -6.04 -20.14
CA ASN A 183 -13.64 -5.32 -20.85
C ASN A 183 -13.19 -3.92 -21.33
N ASN A 184 -12.07 -3.40 -20.82
CA ASN A 184 -11.53 -2.08 -21.13
C ASN A 184 -10.19 -2.15 -21.89
N GLY A 185 -10.04 -3.06 -22.84
CA GLY A 185 -8.93 -3.10 -23.80
C GLY A 185 -7.75 -4.01 -23.43
N TYR A 186 -7.79 -4.69 -22.26
CA TYR A 186 -6.73 -5.61 -21.83
C TYR A 186 -7.15 -7.08 -21.95
N ASN A 187 -8.07 -7.41 -22.87
CA ASN A 187 -8.48 -8.80 -23.08
C ASN A 187 -7.29 -9.68 -23.48
N GLY A 188 -7.10 -10.80 -22.76
CA GLY A 188 -5.97 -11.72 -22.93
C GLY A 188 -4.62 -11.20 -22.41
N LYS A 189 -4.57 -9.99 -21.83
CA LYS A 189 -3.35 -9.33 -21.35
C LYS A 189 -3.24 -9.24 -19.83
N VAL A 190 -4.20 -9.82 -19.11
CA VAL A 190 -4.26 -9.81 -17.64
C VAL A 190 -4.04 -11.21 -17.11
N VAL A 191 -3.16 -11.33 -16.10
CA VAL A 191 -2.95 -12.56 -15.34
C VAL A 191 -3.17 -12.30 -13.86
N CYS A 192 -3.92 -13.20 -13.20
CA CYS A 192 -4.09 -13.19 -11.75
C CYS A 192 -3.01 -14.04 -11.09
N PHE A 193 -2.54 -13.58 -9.91
CA PHE A 193 -1.54 -14.28 -9.13
C PHE A 193 -1.90 -14.23 -7.64
N ASN A 194 -2.27 -15.36 -7.06
CA ASN A 194 -2.70 -15.46 -5.67
C ASN A 194 -2.10 -16.70 -4.99
N GLY A 195 -2.38 -16.92 -3.71
CA GLY A 195 -1.78 -18.02 -2.96
C GLY A 195 -2.06 -19.40 -3.56
N SER A 196 -3.27 -19.64 -4.08
CA SER A 196 -3.67 -20.93 -4.62
C SER A 196 -3.40 -21.09 -6.12
N ASN A 197 -3.55 -20.01 -6.92
CA ASN A 197 -3.47 -20.03 -8.40
C ASN A 197 -4.24 -21.20 -9.03
N ASN A 198 -5.44 -21.48 -8.55
CA ASN A 198 -6.18 -22.70 -8.89
C ASN A 198 -7.38 -22.45 -9.82
N ASP A 199 -7.51 -21.23 -10.35
CA ASP A 199 -8.51 -20.89 -11.35
C ASP A 199 -8.22 -21.53 -12.72
N GLU A 200 -9.21 -21.55 -13.62
CA GLU A 200 -9.10 -22.22 -14.92
C GLU A 200 -8.07 -21.55 -15.85
N ASP A 201 -7.90 -20.23 -15.77
CA ASP A 201 -6.90 -19.53 -16.57
C ASP A 201 -5.50 -19.92 -16.13
N SER A 202 -5.24 -19.92 -14.81
CA SER A 202 -3.97 -20.36 -14.23
C SER A 202 -3.65 -21.81 -14.63
N LYS A 203 -4.64 -22.71 -14.60
CA LYS A 203 -4.48 -24.10 -15.04
C LYS A 203 -4.21 -24.20 -16.55
N SER A 204 -4.87 -23.39 -17.37
CA SER A 204 -4.66 -23.36 -18.82
C SER A 204 -3.26 -22.88 -19.17
N ILE A 205 -2.80 -21.79 -18.54
CA ILE A 205 -1.42 -21.26 -18.69
C ILE A 205 -0.41 -22.33 -18.29
N TYR A 206 -0.63 -22.99 -17.15
CA TYR A 206 0.26 -24.04 -16.67
C TYR A 206 0.33 -25.25 -17.61
N ARG A 207 -0.80 -25.72 -18.16
CA ARG A 207 -0.81 -26.83 -19.14
C ARG A 207 0.00 -26.48 -20.41
N LYS A 208 -0.17 -25.25 -20.94
CA LYS A 208 0.60 -24.76 -22.09
C LYS A 208 2.09 -24.67 -21.76
N TRP A 209 2.44 -24.16 -20.58
CA TRP A 209 3.81 -24.07 -20.13
C TRP A 209 4.49 -25.44 -19.99
N LEU A 210 3.80 -26.43 -19.41
CA LEU A 210 4.30 -27.81 -19.33
C LEU A 210 4.58 -28.39 -20.70
N SER A 211 3.70 -28.17 -21.69
CA SER A 211 3.90 -28.65 -23.07
C SER A 211 5.10 -27.97 -23.74
N LEU A 212 5.28 -26.66 -23.51
CA LEU A 212 6.39 -25.86 -24.06
C LEU A 212 7.76 -26.29 -23.53
N TYR A 213 7.83 -26.61 -22.25
CA TYR A 213 9.07 -26.95 -21.55
C TYR A 213 9.22 -28.45 -21.25
N ALA A 214 8.46 -29.32 -21.94
CA ALA A 214 8.55 -30.76 -21.77
C ALA A 214 9.99 -31.27 -21.94
N GLY A 215 10.46 -32.04 -20.95
CA GLY A 215 11.83 -32.58 -20.94
C GLY A 215 12.94 -31.57 -20.58
N SER A 216 12.62 -30.32 -20.30
CA SER A 216 13.61 -29.33 -19.87
C SER A 216 13.81 -29.34 -18.33
N LYS A 217 14.97 -28.87 -17.88
CA LYS A 217 15.29 -28.66 -16.45
C LYS A 217 14.45 -27.54 -15.79
N ARG A 218 13.63 -26.81 -16.55
CA ARG A 218 12.75 -25.77 -16.01
C ARG A 218 11.58 -26.33 -15.23
N ILE A 219 11.15 -27.56 -15.55
CA ILE A 219 10.09 -28.27 -14.82
C ILE A 219 10.72 -28.90 -13.57
N SER A 220 10.34 -28.39 -12.40
CA SER A 220 10.86 -28.86 -11.11
C SER A 220 10.21 -30.16 -10.63
N GLY A 221 9.06 -30.55 -11.20
CA GLY A 221 8.21 -31.64 -10.78
C GLY A 221 7.33 -31.33 -9.55
N ARG A 222 7.41 -30.09 -9.02
CA ARG A 222 6.55 -29.60 -7.93
C ARG A 222 5.46 -28.69 -8.50
N THR A 223 4.25 -29.20 -8.58
CA THR A 223 3.11 -28.52 -9.22
C THR A 223 2.92 -27.06 -8.76
N ILE A 224 3.06 -26.79 -7.45
CA ILE A 224 2.88 -25.44 -6.89
C ILE A 224 3.96 -24.48 -7.42
N ILE A 225 5.22 -24.92 -7.42
CA ILE A 225 6.36 -24.11 -7.88
C ILE A 225 6.26 -23.89 -9.40
N ASP A 226 6.01 -24.96 -10.15
CA ASP A 226 5.93 -24.93 -11.60
C ASP A 226 4.76 -24.06 -12.09
N ARG A 227 3.62 -24.11 -11.37
CA ARG A 227 2.47 -23.24 -11.64
C ARG A 227 2.80 -21.76 -11.38
N LYS A 228 3.41 -21.44 -10.24
CA LYS A 228 3.88 -20.07 -9.97
C LYS A 228 4.85 -19.58 -11.06
N GLN A 229 5.81 -20.42 -11.45
CA GLN A 229 6.76 -20.09 -12.51
C GLN A 229 6.08 -19.88 -13.87
N SER A 230 5.10 -20.71 -14.22
CA SER A 230 4.38 -20.58 -15.50
C SER A 230 3.62 -19.26 -15.61
N LEU A 231 3.02 -18.79 -14.51
CA LEU A 231 2.32 -17.50 -14.47
C LEU A 231 3.29 -16.30 -14.55
N VAL A 232 4.45 -16.40 -13.90
CA VAL A 232 5.51 -15.38 -14.01
C VAL A 232 6.07 -15.33 -15.42
N ASP A 233 6.31 -16.48 -16.05
CA ASP A 233 6.77 -16.54 -17.44
C ASP A 233 5.71 -15.97 -18.39
N TYR A 234 4.43 -16.32 -18.22
CA TYR A 234 3.33 -15.75 -18.99
C TYR A 234 3.22 -14.22 -18.82
N PHE A 235 3.38 -13.71 -17.60
CA PHE A 235 3.44 -12.26 -17.38
C PHE A 235 4.64 -11.62 -18.09
N ARG A 236 5.78 -12.29 -18.13
CA ARG A 236 6.97 -11.78 -18.82
C ARG A 236 6.81 -11.70 -20.34
N THR A 237 6.18 -12.71 -20.97
CA THR A 237 6.08 -12.82 -22.43
C THR A 237 4.79 -12.23 -23.00
N ASP A 238 3.65 -12.60 -22.47
CA ASP A 238 2.33 -12.41 -23.10
C ASP A 238 1.49 -11.32 -22.39
N ALA A 239 1.28 -11.45 -21.06
CA ALA A 239 0.43 -10.52 -20.34
C ALA A 239 1.12 -9.16 -20.12
N GLU A 240 0.34 -8.08 -20.13
CA GLU A 240 0.80 -6.71 -19.80
C GLU A 240 0.58 -6.39 -18.32
N ILE A 241 -0.41 -6.98 -17.69
CA ILE A 241 -0.83 -6.69 -16.31
C ILE A 241 -0.85 -7.97 -15.50
N MET A 242 -0.19 -7.94 -14.34
CA MET A 242 -0.35 -8.96 -13.29
C MET A 242 -1.09 -8.34 -12.11
N ILE A 243 -2.23 -8.93 -11.72
CA ILE A 243 -2.93 -8.58 -10.49
C ILE A 243 -2.57 -9.61 -9.43
N ALA A 244 -1.91 -9.17 -8.38
CA ALA A 244 -1.37 -10.06 -7.35
C ALA A 244 -2.00 -9.78 -5.97
N THR A 245 -2.22 -10.86 -5.22
CA THR A 245 -2.45 -10.75 -3.77
C THR A 245 -1.13 -10.85 -3.01
N GLU A 246 -1.12 -10.47 -1.73
CA GLU A 246 0.09 -10.44 -0.90
C GLU A 246 0.78 -11.81 -0.83
N SER A 247 0.03 -12.85 -0.43
CA SER A 247 0.54 -14.21 -0.28
C SER A 247 0.95 -14.83 -1.62
N GLY A 248 0.26 -14.46 -2.70
CA GLY A 248 0.63 -14.87 -4.05
C GLY A 248 2.02 -14.38 -4.43
N ALA A 249 2.25 -13.08 -4.26
CA ALA A 249 3.47 -12.40 -4.69
C ALA A 249 4.71 -12.71 -3.83
N GLU A 250 4.55 -13.46 -2.75
CA GLU A 250 5.68 -13.80 -1.89
C GLU A 250 6.73 -14.66 -2.61
N GLY A 251 7.99 -14.24 -2.52
CA GLY A 251 9.13 -14.97 -3.08
C GLY A 251 9.34 -14.87 -4.59
N ILE A 252 8.47 -14.16 -5.35
CA ILE A 252 8.65 -13.99 -6.80
C ILE A 252 9.59 -12.83 -7.15
N ASN A 253 10.23 -12.92 -8.31
CA ASN A 253 11.11 -11.90 -8.86
C ASN A 253 10.53 -11.33 -10.15
N LEU A 254 10.20 -10.04 -10.13
CA LEU A 254 9.58 -9.32 -11.24
C LEU A 254 10.40 -8.12 -11.71
N GLN A 255 11.73 -8.22 -11.69
CA GLN A 255 12.66 -7.15 -12.11
C GLN A 255 12.46 -6.64 -13.55
N PHE A 256 11.74 -7.37 -14.38
CA PHE A 256 11.37 -6.93 -15.73
C PHE A 256 10.16 -5.97 -15.73
N CYS A 257 9.50 -5.79 -14.60
CA CYS A 257 8.37 -4.87 -14.42
C CYS A 257 8.86 -3.62 -13.68
N SER A 258 8.57 -2.44 -14.21
CA SER A 258 8.97 -1.14 -13.64
C SER A 258 7.77 -0.30 -13.16
N LEU A 259 6.55 -0.81 -13.28
CA LEU A 259 5.35 -0.17 -12.76
C LEU A 259 4.71 -1.06 -11.69
N LEU A 260 4.61 -0.52 -10.49
CA LEU A 260 3.89 -1.12 -9.37
C LEU A 260 2.71 -0.24 -9.01
N VAL A 261 1.54 -0.84 -8.85
CA VAL A 261 0.30 -0.16 -8.45
C VAL A 261 -0.20 -0.77 -7.14
N ASN A 262 -0.24 0.00 -6.08
CA ASN A 262 -0.96 -0.35 -4.88
C ASN A 262 -2.43 0.05 -5.07
N TYR A 263 -3.23 -0.84 -5.65
CA TYR A 263 -4.67 -0.61 -5.76
C TYR A 263 -5.26 -0.53 -4.36
N ASP A 264 -4.92 -1.49 -3.50
CA ASP A 264 -5.15 -1.40 -2.07
C ASP A 264 -3.84 -1.08 -1.37
N MET A 265 -3.81 0.04 -0.69
CA MET A 265 -2.64 0.45 0.07
C MET A 265 -2.63 -0.32 1.39
N PRO A 266 -1.60 -1.12 1.67
CA PRO A 266 -1.50 -1.78 2.96
C PRO A 266 -1.24 -0.73 4.05
N TRP A 267 -1.87 -0.89 5.19
CA TRP A 267 -1.61 -0.02 6.34
C TRP A 267 -0.29 -0.35 7.04
N ASN A 268 0.30 -1.49 6.68
CA ASN A 268 1.59 -1.93 7.19
C ASN A 268 2.74 -1.43 6.29
N PRO A 269 3.63 -0.55 6.79
CA PRO A 269 4.73 0.01 6.02
C PRO A 269 5.71 -1.07 5.50
N GLN A 270 5.93 -2.16 6.24
CA GLN A 270 6.79 -3.26 5.82
C GLN A 270 6.25 -3.98 4.58
N ARG A 271 4.93 -4.15 4.48
CA ARG A 271 4.30 -4.74 3.28
C ARG A 271 4.52 -3.88 2.04
N ILE A 272 4.48 -2.56 2.17
CA ILE A 272 4.78 -1.64 1.07
C ILE A 272 6.19 -1.87 0.54
N GLU A 273 7.20 -1.92 1.43
CA GLU A 273 8.59 -2.21 1.02
C GLU A 273 8.74 -3.60 0.40
N GLN A 274 8.06 -4.60 0.95
CA GLN A 274 8.06 -5.94 0.37
C GLN A 274 7.47 -5.96 -1.04
N ARG A 275 6.37 -5.23 -1.29
CA ARG A 275 5.77 -5.08 -2.63
C ARG A 275 6.73 -4.39 -3.59
N ILE A 276 7.29 -3.26 -3.20
CA ILE A 276 8.27 -2.52 -4.01
C ILE A 276 9.48 -3.40 -4.32
N GLY A 277 9.95 -4.16 -3.34
CA GLY A 277 11.06 -5.11 -3.48
C GLY A 277 10.80 -6.25 -4.49
N ARG A 278 9.57 -6.47 -4.98
CA ARG A 278 9.32 -7.43 -6.08
C ARG A 278 9.85 -6.93 -7.43
N CYS A 279 9.79 -5.62 -7.66
CA CYS A 279 10.24 -4.96 -8.90
C CYS A 279 11.58 -4.23 -8.72
N HIS A 280 11.78 -3.55 -7.60
CA HIS A 280 12.96 -2.73 -7.31
C HIS A 280 14.05 -3.56 -6.60
N ARG A 281 14.84 -4.26 -7.37
CA ARG A 281 15.95 -5.12 -6.90
C ARG A 281 17.20 -4.91 -7.77
N TYR A 282 18.33 -5.45 -7.30
CA TYR A 282 19.54 -5.54 -8.10
C TYR A 282 19.25 -6.22 -9.45
N GLY A 283 19.60 -5.57 -10.56
CA GLY A 283 19.31 -6.04 -11.92
C GLY A 283 18.09 -5.41 -12.57
N GLN A 284 17.33 -4.55 -11.87
CA GLN A 284 16.35 -3.69 -12.50
C GLN A 284 17.04 -2.67 -13.41
N LYS A 285 16.55 -2.52 -14.65
CA LYS A 285 17.17 -1.67 -15.68
C LYS A 285 16.52 -0.29 -15.78
N PHE A 286 15.30 -0.14 -15.30
CA PHE A 286 14.49 1.07 -15.40
C PHE A 286 14.11 1.58 -14.03
N ASP A 287 13.89 2.89 -13.92
CA ASP A 287 13.33 3.48 -12.71
C ASP A 287 11.96 2.91 -12.42
N VAL A 288 11.72 2.58 -11.15
CA VAL A 288 10.46 1.96 -10.75
C VAL A 288 9.46 3.06 -10.36
N VAL A 289 8.30 2.99 -10.99
CA VAL A 289 7.17 3.88 -10.68
C VAL A 289 6.21 3.15 -9.74
N VAL A 290 5.86 3.80 -8.63
CA VAL A 290 4.89 3.31 -7.65
C VAL A 290 3.67 4.20 -7.67
N VAL A 291 2.51 3.63 -7.96
CA VAL A 291 1.22 4.35 -7.96
C VAL A 291 0.42 3.95 -6.74
N ASN A 292 0.00 4.93 -5.95
CA ASN A 292 -0.86 4.72 -4.79
C ASN A 292 -2.21 5.40 -5.01
N PHE A 293 -3.30 4.72 -4.66
CA PHE A 293 -4.65 5.28 -4.75
C PHE A 293 -5.08 5.88 -3.41
N VAL A 294 -5.59 7.11 -3.43
CA VAL A 294 -6.11 7.80 -2.25
C VAL A 294 -7.48 8.42 -2.58
N ASN A 295 -8.49 8.06 -1.80
CA ASN A 295 -9.81 8.69 -1.88
C ASN A 295 -9.80 9.99 -1.09
N GLN A 296 -9.90 11.14 -1.78
CA GLN A 296 -9.89 12.46 -1.13
C GLN A 296 -11.08 12.70 -0.19
N LEU A 297 -12.20 12.00 -0.40
CA LEU A 297 -13.38 12.10 0.47
C LEU A 297 -13.26 11.24 1.74
N ASN A 298 -12.25 10.37 1.80
CA ASN A 298 -11.97 9.60 3.02
C ASN A 298 -10.78 10.22 3.77
N TYR A 299 -11.09 11.09 4.72
CA TYR A 299 -10.08 11.81 5.49
C TYR A 299 -9.09 10.88 6.20
N ALA A 300 -9.56 9.76 6.75
CA ALA A 300 -8.69 8.83 7.45
C ALA A 300 -7.71 8.12 6.50
N ASP A 301 -8.13 7.74 5.29
CA ASP A 301 -7.24 7.16 4.27
C ASP A 301 -6.18 8.16 3.81
N CYS A 302 -6.55 9.44 3.65
CA CYS A 302 -5.62 10.52 3.37
C CYS A 302 -4.54 10.63 4.46
N ARG A 303 -4.93 10.61 5.74
CA ARG A 303 -4.02 10.69 6.87
C ARG A 303 -3.10 9.47 7.00
N VAL A 304 -3.60 8.27 6.70
CA VAL A 304 -2.76 7.05 6.63
C VAL A 304 -1.70 7.20 5.54
N TYR A 305 -2.09 7.67 4.35
CA TYR A 305 -1.14 7.90 3.26
C TYR A 305 -0.06 8.92 3.65
N GLU A 306 -0.45 10.08 4.19
CA GLU A 306 0.48 11.12 4.64
C GLU A 306 1.47 10.57 5.67
N LEU A 307 0.98 9.83 6.66
CA LEU A 307 1.82 9.21 7.68
C LEU A 307 2.85 8.25 7.08
N LEU A 308 2.43 7.40 6.14
CA LEU A 308 3.31 6.44 5.46
C LEU A 308 4.33 7.15 4.58
N ASN A 309 3.94 8.21 3.88
CA ASN A 309 4.81 8.99 3.02
C ASN A 309 5.82 9.81 3.81
N ASP A 310 5.35 10.64 4.76
CA ASP A 310 6.16 11.67 5.40
C ASP A 310 7.07 11.11 6.49
N LYS A 311 6.60 10.10 7.23
CA LYS A 311 7.36 9.55 8.36
C LYS A 311 8.28 8.41 7.97
N PHE A 312 7.85 7.59 7.03
CA PHE A 312 8.63 6.42 6.62
C PHE A 312 9.41 6.66 5.33
N ASN A 313 9.18 7.79 4.60
CA ASN A 313 9.79 8.05 3.29
C ASN A 313 9.73 6.83 2.37
N LEU A 314 8.61 6.08 2.43
CA LEU A 314 8.48 4.76 1.80
C LEU A 314 8.52 4.82 0.29
N PHE A 315 8.15 5.96 -0.27
CA PHE A 315 7.87 6.03 -1.69
C PHE A 315 8.97 6.69 -2.50
N ASP A 316 9.87 7.47 -1.87
CA ASP A 316 10.90 8.22 -2.58
C ASP A 316 12.32 7.69 -2.34
N GLY A 317 13.18 7.82 -3.35
CA GLY A 317 14.60 7.55 -3.24
C GLY A 317 15.06 6.20 -3.78
N VAL A 318 16.31 5.84 -3.49
CA VAL A 318 16.94 4.58 -3.92
C VAL A 318 16.63 3.46 -2.92
N PHE A 319 16.57 3.82 -1.65
CA PHE A 319 16.11 2.96 -0.55
C PHE A 319 15.15 3.81 0.27
N GLY A 320 13.97 3.28 0.57
CA GLY A 320 13.09 3.83 1.61
C GLY A 320 13.77 3.88 2.98
N SER A 321 13.01 4.08 4.02
CA SER A 321 13.52 3.90 5.37
C SER A 321 14.24 2.55 5.45
N SER A 322 15.44 2.54 6.05
CA SER A 322 16.24 1.30 6.10
C SER A 322 15.41 0.16 6.67
N ASP A 323 15.61 -1.06 6.18
CA ASP A 323 15.00 -2.27 6.75
C ASP A 323 15.15 -2.33 8.28
N GLU A 324 16.21 -1.70 8.82
CA GLU A 324 16.46 -1.52 10.26
C GLU A 324 15.43 -0.62 10.94
N VAL A 325 14.96 0.45 10.30
CA VAL A 325 13.93 1.35 10.85
C VAL A 325 12.56 0.68 10.77
N LEU A 326 12.26 -0.01 9.67
CA LEU A 326 11.00 -0.74 9.51
C LEU A 326 10.93 -2.01 10.37
N GLY A 327 12.05 -2.75 10.49
CA GLY A 327 12.17 -3.90 11.39
C GLY A 327 12.15 -3.51 12.88
N SER A 328 12.35 -2.23 13.19
CA SER A 328 12.32 -1.71 14.56
C SER A 328 10.92 -1.37 15.07
N ILE A 329 9.93 -1.28 14.19
CA ILE A 329 8.52 -1.21 14.59
C ILE A 329 8.14 -2.64 14.98
N GLU A 330 8.31 -2.95 16.25
CA GLU A 330 8.27 -4.31 16.85
C GLU A 330 6.94 -5.06 16.66
N SER A 331 5.91 -4.41 16.16
CA SER A 331 4.79 -5.08 15.53
C SER A 331 4.08 -4.11 14.58
N CYS A 332 4.30 -4.30 13.29
CA CYS A 332 3.43 -3.69 12.29
C CYS A 332 1.95 -4.05 12.52
N VAL A 333 1.68 -5.14 13.22
CA VAL A 333 0.37 -5.55 13.72
C VAL A 333 -0.18 -4.53 14.74
N ASP A 334 0.66 -4.00 15.65
CA ASP A 334 0.21 -2.98 16.61
C ASP A 334 -0.10 -1.64 15.92
N PHE A 335 0.60 -1.31 14.84
CA PHE A 335 0.28 -0.14 14.03
C PHE A 335 -1.09 -0.27 13.37
N GLU A 336 -1.39 -1.40 12.72
CA GLU A 336 -2.71 -1.68 12.15
C GLU A 336 -3.83 -1.68 13.22
N LYS A 337 -3.56 -2.24 14.40
CA LYS A 337 -4.51 -2.19 15.53
C LYS A 337 -4.79 -0.77 16.01
N LYS A 338 -3.77 0.09 16.09
CA LYS A 338 -3.92 1.50 16.47
C LYS A 338 -4.74 2.26 15.42
N LEU A 339 -4.47 2.05 14.13
CA LEU A 339 -5.28 2.63 13.06
C LEU A 339 -6.74 2.18 13.16
N ASN A 340 -6.97 0.88 13.36
CA ASN A 340 -8.32 0.36 13.53
C ASN A 340 -9.04 0.99 14.73
N HIS A 341 -8.33 1.19 15.85
CA HIS A 341 -8.88 1.87 17.01
C HIS A 341 -9.33 3.30 16.68
N ILE A 342 -8.55 4.05 15.92
CA ILE A 342 -8.93 5.39 15.45
C ILE A 342 -10.23 5.33 14.64
N TYR A 343 -10.32 4.41 13.66
CA TYR A 343 -11.53 4.24 12.86
C TYR A 343 -12.77 3.80 13.66
N GLN A 344 -12.57 3.08 14.75
CA GLN A 344 -13.68 2.63 15.61
C GLN A 344 -14.17 3.71 16.57
N THR A 345 -13.28 4.55 17.09
CA THR A 345 -13.58 5.49 18.17
C THR A 345 -13.86 6.90 17.70
N CYS A 346 -13.18 7.35 16.63
CA CYS A 346 -13.33 8.71 16.12
C CYS A 346 -14.49 8.83 15.14
N ARG A 347 -15.26 9.91 15.26
CA ARG A 347 -16.47 10.19 14.45
C ARG A 347 -16.34 11.46 13.62
N THR A 348 -15.55 12.41 14.08
CA THR A 348 -15.37 13.72 13.46
C THR A 348 -13.96 13.86 12.93
N GLU A 349 -13.77 14.69 11.89
CA GLU A 349 -12.44 15.01 11.36
C GLU A 349 -11.47 15.49 12.44
N ARG A 350 -11.97 16.27 13.39
CA ARG A 350 -11.14 16.78 14.50
C ARG A 350 -10.65 15.69 15.43
N GLU A 351 -11.50 14.71 15.74
CA GLU A 351 -11.12 13.54 16.55
C GLU A 351 -10.10 12.68 15.80
N ILE A 352 -10.33 12.45 14.51
CA ILE A 352 -9.42 11.70 13.64
C ILE A 352 -8.07 12.41 13.60
N GLU A 353 -8.06 13.72 13.34
CA GLU A 353 -6.83 14.51 13.29
C GLU A 353 -6.04 14.46 14.61
N ALA A 354 -6.72 14.64 15.75
CA ALA A 354 -6.09 14.57 17.06
C ALA A 354 -5.49 13.19 17.34
N ALA A 355 -6.21 12.10 17.00
CA ALA A 355 -5.75 10.74 17.20
C ALA A 355 -4.56 10.39 16.29
N PHE A 356 -4.57 10.81 15.03
CA PHE A 356 -3.43 10.63 14.12
C PHE A 356 -2.21 11.45 14.55
N ASN A 357 -2.39 12.68 15.03
CA ASN A 357 -1.29 13.50 15.56
C ASN A 357 -0.65 12.83 16.79
N GLN A 358 -1.46 12.24 17.68
CA GLN A 358 -0.97 11.48 18.82
C GLN A 358 -0.18 10.24 18.37
N LEU A 359 -0.73 9.47 17.44
CA LEU A 359 -0.05 8.31 16.86
C LEU A 359 1.29 8.68 16.22
N GLN A 360 1.33 9.81 15.50
CA GLN A 360 2.53 10.34 14.89
C GLN A 360 3.62 10.66 15.91
N LEU A 361 3.28 11.31 17.03
CA LEU A 361 4.22 11.61 18.11
C LEU A 361 4.79 10.32 18.73
N GLU A 362 3.94 9.33 18.99
CA GLU A 362 4.38 8.04 19.53
C GLU A 362 5.36 7.32 18.57
N LEU A 363 5.08 7.35 17.27
CA LEU A 363 5.97 6.75 16.26
C LEU A 363 7.30 7.50 16.16
N GLU A 364 7.30 8.84 16.23
CA GLU A 364 8.53 9.62 16.23
C GLU A 364 9.45 9.28 17.40
N GLU A 365 8.89 9.14 18.60
CA GLU A 365 9.68 8.72 19.76
C GLU A 365 10.29 7.33 19.59
N ILE A 366 9.53 6.37 19.06
CA ILE A 366 9.99 4.99 18.79
C ILE A 366 11.14 5.02 17.77
N ILE A 367 10.93 5.71 16.64
CA ILE A 367 11.91 5.84 15.56
C ILE A 367 13.21 6.47 16.07
N GLN A 368 13.12 7.57 16.82
CA GLN A 368 14.28 8.27 17.37
C GLN A 368 15.07 7.41 18.38
N ARG A 369 14.37 6.68 19.26
CA ARG A 369 15.01 5.75 20.19
C ARG A 369 15.80 4.68 19.42
N ARG A 370 15.19 4.05 18.44
CA ARG A 370 15.81 2.96 17.66
C ARG A 370 16.98 3.44 16.80
N ILE A 371 16.87 4.61 16.15
CA ILE A 371 18.01 5.21 15.43
C ILE A 371 19.19 5.42 16.38
N LYS A 372 18.93 5.86 17.61
CA LYS A 372 19.95 6.04 18.62
C LYS A 372 20.56 4.72 19.07
N ASP A 373 19.72 3.69 19.30
CA ASP A 373 20.16 2.36 19.73
C ASP A 373 20.93 1.64 18.60
N THR A 374 20.47 1.72 17.36
CA THR A 374 21.18 1.17 16.19
C THR A 374 22.53 1.87 16.00
N LYS A 375 22.59 3.20 16.10
CA LYS A 375 23.86 3.91 16.06
C LYS A 375 24.81 3.50 17.18
N LYS A 376 24.29 3.29 18.40
CA LYS A 376 25.07 2.82 19.55
C LYS A 376 25.58 1.40 19.31
N SER A 377 24.70 0.48 18.88
CA SER A 377 25.07 -0.92 18.57
C SER A 377 26.08 -1.02 17.43
N LEU A 378 25.94 -0.19 16.38
CA LEU A 378 26.92 -0.09 15.31
C LEU A 378 28.28 0.39 15.86
N LEU A 379 28.30 1.41 16.72
CA LEU A 379 29.54 1.90 17.31
C LEU A 379 30.19 0.92 18.28
N GLU A 380 29.40 0.11 18.98
CA GLU A 380 29.89 -0.90 19.94
C GLU A 380 30.40 -2.19 19.28
N ASN A 381 29.86 -2.53 18.11
CA ASN A 381 30.17 -3.78 17.39
C ASN A 381 31.14 -3.60 16.20
N PHE A 382 31.52 -2.38 15.87
CA PHE A 382 32.53 -2.14 14.83
C PHE A 382 33.95 -2.13 15.42
N ASP A 383 34.85 -2.83 14.72
CA ASP A 383 36.28 -2.78 14.97
C ASP A 383 36.78 -1.31 14.90
N GLU A 384 37.65 -0.90 15.82
CA GLU A 384 38.15 0.50 15.91
C GLU A 384 38.62 1.06 14.57
N GLU A 385 39.20 0.21 13.71
CA GLU A 385 39.66 0.58 12.37
C GLU A 385 38.54 0.98 11.41
N VAL A 386 37.35 0.39 11.55
CA VAL A 386 36.16 0.71 10.74
C VAL A 386 35.49 1.97 11.25
N VAL A 387 35.46 2.18 12.55
CA VAL A 387 34.96 3.42 13.18
C VAL A 387 35.78 4.63 12.75
N ASP A 388 37.08 4.49 12.71
CA ASP A 388 37.96 5.59 12.28
C ASP A 388 37.88 5.87 10.78
N LYS A 389 37.72 4.84 9.94
CA LYS A 389 37.44 5.01 8.49
C LYS A 389 36.08 5.68 8.22
N LEU A 390 35.05 5.37 9.03
CA LEU A 390 33.74 6.03 8.95
C LEU A 390 33.79 7.49 9.41
N LYS A 391 34.53 7.80 10.49
CA LYS A 391 34.75 9.18 10.94
C LYS A 391 35.51 10.02 9.91
N ILE A 392 36.55 9.47 9.30
CA ILE A 392 37.31 10.12 8.26
C ILE A 392 36.42 10.42 7.04
N ARG A 393 35.59 9.45 6.58
CA ARG A 393 34.63 9.70 5.50
C ARG A 393 33.56 10.75 5.86
N GLN A 394 33.03 10.73 7.07
CA GLN A 394 32.08 11.76 7.51
C GLN A 394 32.71 13.16 7.52
N SER A 395 33.97 13.28 7.91
CA SER A 395 34.68 14.56 7.86
C SER A 395 34.94 15.01 6.41
N GLU A 396 35.36 14.10 5.53
CA GLU A 396 35.54 14.39 4.09
C GLU A 396 34.24 14.80 3.39
N ASP A 397 33.10 14.15 3.69
CA ASP A 397 31.79 14.51 3.13
C ASP A 397 31.33 15.89 3.67
N ARG A 398 31.54 16.18 4.95
CA ARG A 398 31.29 17.52 5.52
C ARG A 398 32.15 18.60 4.85
N ASP A 399 33.41 18.31 4.59
CA ASP A 399 34.33 19.23 3.93
C ASP A 399 33.96 19.43 2.44
N ARG A 400 33.49 18.40 1.76
CA ARG A 400 32.96 18.49 0.38
C ARG A 400 31.70 19.36 0.33
N VAL A 401 30.70 19.12 1.21
CA VAL A 401 29.48 19.93 1.30
C VAL A 401 29.82 21.38 1.66
N SER A 402 30.71 21.60 2.62
CA SER A 402 31.18 22.93 3.00
C SER A 402 31.93 23.63 1.85
N SER A 403 32.72 22.90 1.05
CA SER A 403 33.39 23.44 -0.12
C SER A 403 32.39 23.80 -1.22
N TYR A 404 31.41 22.93 -1.50
CA TYR A 404 30.34 23.20 -2.47
C TYR A 404 29.52 24.43 -2.08
N ASN A 405 29.08 24.52 -0.81
CA ASN A 405 28.34 25.66 -0.32
C ASN A 405 29.14 26.97 -0.41
N ARG A 406 30.44 26.93 -0.15
CA ARG A 406 31.33 28.10 -0.33
C ARG A 406 31.44 28.55 -1.79
N HIS A 407 31.54 27.61 -2.74
CA HIS A 407 31.58 27.94 -4.17
C HIS A 407 30.23 28.50 -4.64
N PHE A 408 29.14 27.86 -4.24
CA PHE A 408 27.78 28.29 -4.58
C PHE A 408 27.50 29.69 -3.99
N TRP A 409 27.88 29.94 -2.74
CA TRP A 409 27.77 31.26 -2.10
C TRP A 409 28.55 32.35 -2.83
N ARG A 410 29.78 32.06 -3.27
CA ARG A 410 30.59 32.99 -4.08
C ARG A 410 29.93 33.28 -5.43
N LEU A 411 29.39 32.26 -6.07
CA LEU A 411 28.68 32.39 -7.34
C LEU A 411 27.42 33.25 -7.18
N THR A 412 26.60 32.97 -6.18
CA THR A 412 25.38 33.73 -5.84
C THR A 412 25.68 35.21 -5.63
N LYS A 413 26.69 35.54 -4.83
CA LYS A 413 27.13 36.93 -4.64
C LYS A 413 27.64 37.62 -5.88
N ARG A 414 28.28 36.87 -6.76
CA ARG A 414 28.81 37.42 -8.02
C ARG A 414 27.70 37.66 -9.05
N VAL A 415 26.76 36.71 -9.17
CA VAL A 415 25.66 36.79 -10.12
C VAL A 415 24.61 37.83 -9.72
N LEU A 416 24.32 37.92 -8.42
CA LEU A 416 23.30 38.82 -7.89
C LEU A 416 23.85 40.14 -7.34
N LYS A 417 25.09 40.50 -7.64
CA LYS A 417 25.84 41.61 -7.05
C LYS A 417 25.05 42.92 -6.97
N ASP A 418 24.33 43.26 -8.04
CA ASP A 418 23.57 44.50 -8.15
C ASP A 418 22.12 44.42 -7.62
N SER A 419 21.68 43.23 -7.21
CA SER A 419 20.30 42.93 -6.81
C SER A 419 20.19 42.57 -5.33
N ILE A 420 21.28 42.48 -4.58
CA ILE A 420 21.29 42.00 -3.19
C ILE A 420 21.94 43.01 -2.22
N THR A 421 21.45 43.00 -0.97
CA THR A 421 21.98 43.75 0.16
C THR A 421 21.97 42.92 1.43
N ASN A 422 22.45 43.49 2.55
CA ASN A 422 22.49 42.83 3.88
C ASN A 422 23.08 41.41 3.84
N ILE A 423 24.28 41.31 3.25
CA ILE A 423 24.95 40.01 3.06
C ILE A 423 25.62 39.61 4.40
N ASP A 424 25.15 38.49 4.98
CA ASP A 424 25.82 37.84 6.11
C ASP A 424 26.57 36.58 5.62
N ASN A 425 27.90 36.62 5.72
CA ASN A 425 28.74 35.53 5.28
C ASN A 425 28.86 34.37 6.28
N LYS A 426 28.42 34.57 7.56
CA LYS A 426 28.43 33.53 8.59
C LYS A 426 27.16 32.67 8.46
N GLU A 427 26.02 33.35 8.42
CA GLU A 427 24.72 32.68 8.29
C GLU A 427 24.34 32.39 6.85
N LEU A 428 25.15 32.81 5.87
CA LEU A 428 24.90 32.65 4.43
C LEU A 428 23.55 33.22 3.98
N THR A 429 23.22 34.42 4.47
CA THR A 429 21.96 35.11 4.15
C THR A 429 22.21 36.37 3.34
N PHE A 430 21.22 36.74 2.54
CA PHE A 430 21.20 38.03 1.81
C PHE A 430 19.76 38.50 1.61
N THR A 431 19.55 39.78 1.39
CA THR A 431 18.26 40.38 1.06
C THR A 431 18.22 40.72 -0.45
N LEU A 432 17.28 40.18 -1.17
CA LEU A 432 17.04 40.47 -2.59
C LEU A 432 16.19 41.75 -2.71
N LEU A 433 16.70 42.74 -3.44
CA LEU A 433 16.07 44.05 -3.61
C LEU A 433 15.08 44.11 -4.76
N THR A 434 15.34 43.31 -5.81
CA THR A 434 14.49 43.22 -7.01
C THR A 434 14.15 41.79 -7.30
N PRO A 435 12.87 41.47 -7.66
CA PRO A 435 12.50 40.08 -7.96
C PRO A 435 13.24 39.57 -9.19
N LEU A 436 13.82 38.38 -9.11
CA LEU A 436 14.51 37.76 -10.24
C LEU A 436 13.54 37.21 -11.28
N ASN A 437 12.40 36.73 -10.86
CA ASN A 437 11.27 36.31 -11.69
C ASN A 437 9.98 36.25 -10.85
N LYS A 438 8.85 35.82 -11.44
CA LYS A 438 7.56 35.72 -10.76
C LYS A 438 7.59 34.79 -9.53
N ASN A 439 8.50 33.84 -9.47
CA ASN A 439 8.59 32.83 -8.41
C ASN A 439 9.64 33.16 -7.35
N ILE A 440 10.45 34.20 -7.55
CA ILE A 440 11.52 34.61 -6.62
C ILE A 440 11.32 36.10 -6.29
N PRO A 441 10.43 36.40 -5.31
CA PRO A 441 10.12 37.79 -4.93
C PRO A 441 11.26 38.44 -4.15
N THR A 442 11.12 39.73 -3.86
CA THR A 442 12.01 40.44 -2.92
C THR A 442 11.88 39.88 -1.51
N GLY A 443 12.99 39.76 -0.77
CA GLY A 443 12.97 39.24 0.58
C GLY A 443 14.33 38.72 1.05
N THR A 444 14.40 38.25 2.28
CA THR A 444 15.62 37.67 2.83
C THR A 444 15.67 36.17 2.51
N TYR A 445 16.78 35.75 1.94
CA TYR A 445 17.06 34.38 1.55
C TYR A 445 18.21 33.81 2.36
N ILE A 446 18.13 32.54 2.69
CA ILE A 446 19.19 31.78 3.32
C ILE A 446 19.64 30.64 2.41
N LEU A 447 20.95 30.44 2.32
CA LEU A 447 21.47 29.24 1.67
C LEU A 447 21.28 28.06 2.59
N ASN A 448 20.39 27.14 2.22
CA ASN A 448 20.09 25.97 3.03
C ASN A 448 21.34 25.07 3.13
N LYS A 449 21.64 24.66 4.37
CA LYS A 449 22.78 23.80 4.69
C LYS A 449 22.51 22.35 4.39
#